data_49c2bef9fc5ef3b820a394987f844143
#
_entry.id   49c2bef9fc5ef3b820a394987f844143
#
_cell.length_a   1.000
_cell.length_b   1.000
_cell.length_c   1.000
_cell.angle_alpha   90.00
_cell.angle_beta   90.00
_cell.angle_gamma   90.00
#
_symmetry.space_group_name_H-M   'P 1'
#
loop_
_entity.id
_entity.type
_entity.pdbx_description
1 polymer ?
#
loop_
_entity_poly.entity_id
_entity_poly.type
_entity_poly.pdbx_seq_one_letter_code
_entity_poly.pdbx_strand_id
1 'polypeptide(L)'
;MEQKHRSEFPEKELWDLTALYQDREDFLRAIEKAREDINQFSRDYKGNLHTFEDFEKAFGELEQIYIQMSHIGNYGFMPQTTDYSNDEFANIAQAGMEFETDASVALTFFDDALVEADEEVLDRLGKLPRLTAAIRQAKIKKAHYLGADVEKALTNLGEVFYSPQDIYTKMRAGDFEMADFEAHGKTYKNSFVTYENFYQNQEDAEVREKSFRSFSEGIRKH
;
A
#
# COMPACT_ATOMS: atom_id res chain seq x y z
N MET A 1 14.88 -26.19 2.54
CA MET A 1 13.60 -26.17 1.77
C MET A 1 13.97 -25.56 0.42
N GLU A 2 13.63 -26.19 -0.67
CA GLU A 2 13.91 -25.65 -2.00
C GLU A 2 12.91 -24.55 -2.29
N GLN A 3 13.39 -23.39 -2.74
CA GLN A 3 12.54 -22.25 -3.07
C GLN A 3 11.89 -22.53 -4.43
N LYS A 4 10.56 -22.64 -4.46
CA LYS A 4 9.81 -22.91 -5.69
C LYS A 4 9.52 -21.63 -6.45
N HIS A 5 9.59 -21.70 -7.78
CA HIS A 5 9.08 -20.64 -8.64
C HIS A 5 7.56 -20.61 -8.63
N ARG A 6 6.94 -19.44 -8.88
CA ARG A 6 5.49 -19.28 -8.95
C ARG A 6 4.82 -20.29 -9.88
N SER A 7 5.43 -20.59 -11.03
CA SER A 7 4.93 -21.55 -12.02
C SER A 7 4.87 -23.00 -11.53
N GLU A 8 5.50 -23.33 -10.39
CA GLU A 8 5.49 -24.67 -9.79
C GLU A 8 4.38 -24.86 -8.76
N PHE A 9 3.61 -23.79 -8.47
CA PHE A 9 2.46 -23.87 -7.59
C PHE A 9 1.18 -24.20 -8.36
N PRO A 10 0.31 -25.05 -7.81
CA PRO A 10 -1.02 -25.31 -8.40
C PRO A 10 -1.83 -24.01 -8.50
N GLU A 11 -2.61 -23.84 -9.56
CA GLU A 11 -3.44 -22.65 -9.80
C GLU A 11 -4.33 -22.29 -8.60
N LYS A 12 -4.87 -23.26 -7.91
CA LYS A 12 -5.69 -23.07 -6.69
C LYS A 12 -4.94 -22.44 -5.50
N GLU A 13 -3.62 -22.39 -5.55
CA GLU A 13 -2.75 -21.77 -4.54
C GLU A 13 -2.27 -20.38 -4.99
N LEU A 14 -2.64 -19.95 -6.18
CA LEU A 14 -2.36 -18.65 -6.74
C LEU A 14 -3.57 -17.73 -6.55
N TRP A 15 -3.30 -16.42 -6.44
CA TRP A 15 -4.35 -15.42 -6.37
C TRP A 15 -4.98 -15.24 -7.75
N ASP A 16 -6.31 -15.34 -7.79
CA ASP A 16 -7.10 -15.04 -8.99
C ASP A 16 -7.44 -13.56 -9.01
N LEU A 17 -6.65 -12.79 -9.72
CA LEU A 17 -6.84 -11.34 -9.87
C LEU A 17 -7.91 -11.00 -10.93
N THR A 18 -8.40 -11.97 -11.70
CA THR A 18 -9.50 -11.74 -12.66
C THR A 18 -10.82 -11.43 -11.95
N ALA A 19 -10.90 -11.72 -10.64
CA ALA A 19 -11.99 -11.26 -9.78
C ALA A 19 -12.04 -9.74 -9.61
N LEU A 20 -10.90 -9.04 -9.81
CA LEU A 20 -10.82 -7.58 -9.76
C LEU A 20 -10.95 -7.00 -11.18
N TYR A 21 -10.04 -7.35 -12.08
CA TYR A 21 -10.04 -6.92 -13.48
C TYR A 21 -9.62 -8.08 -14.37
N GLN A 22 -10.31 -8.22 -15.52
CA GLN A 22 -10.09 -9.36 -16.41
C GLN A 22 -8.67 -9.38 -17.03
N ASP A 23 -8.17 -8.19 -17.34
CA ASP A 23 -6.86 -7.98 -17.95
C ASP A 23 -6.35 -6.56 -17.69
N ARG A 24 -5.15 -6.26 -18.23
CA ARG A 24 -4.51 -4.95 -18.14
C ARG A 24 -5.37 -3.82 -18.75
N GLU A 25 -6.08 -4.09 -19.84
CA GLU A 25 -6.90 -3.06 -20.49
C GLU A 25 -8.12 -2.72 -19.63
N ASP A 26 -8.73 -3.72 -19.02
CA ASP A 26 -9.82 -3.53 -18.07
C ASP A 26 -9.39 -2.72 -16.85
N PHE A 27 -8.21 -3.04 -16.30
CA PHE A 27 -7.58 -2.28 -15.24
C PHE A 27 -7.33 -0.80 -15.61
N LEU A 28 -6.80 -0.52 -16.80
CA LEU A 28 -6.57 0.86 -17.25
C LEU A 28 -7.89 1.61 -17.46
N ARG A 29 -8.94 0.95 -17.98
CA ARG A 29 -10.29 1.55 -18.07
C ARG A 29 -10.87 1.89 -16.70
N ALA A 30 -10.60 1.03 -15.70
CA ALA A 30 -11.04 1.28 -14.33
C ALA A 30 -10.33 2.49 -13.71
N ILE A 31 -9.04 2.69 -13.98
CA ILE A 31 -8.30 3.89 -13.58
C ILE A 31 -8.95 5.15 -14.17
N GLU A 32 -9.22 5.17 -15.48
CA GLU A 32 -9.87 6.33 -16.14
C GLU A 32 -11.26 6.61 -15.53
N LYS A 33 -12.05 5.57 -15.33
CA LYS A 33 -13.36 5.72 -14.68
C LYS A 33 -13.26 6.27 -13.27
N ALA A 34 -12.33 5.77 -12.46
CA ALA A 34 -12.12 6.26 -11.11
C ALA A 34 -11.64 7.73 -11.09
N ARG A 35 -10.79 8.15 -12.05
CA ARG A 35 -10.41 9.56 -12.23
C ARG A 35 -11.62 10.45 -12.54
N GLU A 36 -12.53 9.99 -13.41
CA GLU A 36 -13.76 10.71 -13.71
C GLU A 36 -14.66 10.87 -12.47
N ASP A 37 -14.82 9.80 -11.68
CA ASP A 37 -15.64 9.81 -10.47
C ASP A 37 -15.05 10.73 -9.40
N ILE A 38 -13.73 10.71 -9.19
CA ILE A 38 -13.03 11.64 -8.29
C ILE A 38 -13.18 13.09 -8.75
N ASN A 39 -13.06 13.35 -10.05
CA ASN A 39 -13.24 14.69 -10.60
C ASN A 39 -14.69 15.17 -10.42
N GLN A 40 -15.68 14.29 -10.58
CA GLN A 40 -17.07 14.63 -10.34
C GLN A 40 -17.31 14.91 -8.86
N PHE A 41 -16.82 14.05 -7.95
CA PHE A 41 -16.88 14.24 -6.51
C PHE A 41 -16.26 15.60 -6.09
N SER A 42 -15.11 15.93 -6.66
CA SER A 42 -14.46 17.22 -6.40
C SER A 42 -15.30 18.42 -6.86
N ARG A 43 -15.95 18.33 -8.02
CA ARG A 43 -16.86 19.38 -8.51
C ARG A 43 -18.07 19.59 -7.61
N ASP A 44 -18.63 18.49 -7.11
CA ASP A 44 -19.87 18.52 -6.33
C ASP A 44 -19.65 18.99 -4.90
N TYR A 45 -18.51 18.63 -4.29
CA TYR A 45 -18.30 18.83 -2.86
C TYR A 45 -17.23 19.84 -2.46
N LYS A 46 -16.27 20.16 -3.31
CA LYS A 46 -15.21 21.11 -2.96
C LYS A 46 -15.76 22.53 -2.72
N GLY A 47 -15.67 22.97 -1.49
CA GLY A 47 -16.22 24.27 -1.04
C GLY A 47 -17.72 24.24 -0.72
N ASN A 48 -18.37 23.05 -0.75
CA ASN A 48 -19.80 22.86 -0.51
C ASN A 48 -20.11 21.94 0.69
N LEU A 49 -19.12 21.66 1.54
CA LEU A 49 -19.25 20.79 2.72
C LEU A 49 -19.42 21.66 3.98
N HIS A 50 -20.66 21.91 4.38
CA HIS A 50 -20.97 22.81 5.51
C HIS A 50 -21.87 22.17 6.56
N THR A 51 -22.79 21.28 6.16
CA THR A 51 -23.79 20.70 7.04
C THR A 51 -23.53 19.21 7.29
N PHE A 52 -24.18 18.66 8.31
CA PHE A 52 -24.17 17.21 8.55
C PHE A 52 -24.65 16.43 7.33
N GLU A 53 -25.69 16.90 6.67
CA GLU A 53 -26.31 16.27 5.51
C GLU A 53 -25.36 16.26 4.30
N ASP A 54 -24.57 17.35 4.10
CA ASP A 54 -23.55 17.42 3.04
C ASP A 54 -22.47 16.37 3.27
N PHE A 55 -21.92 16.31 4.48
CA PHE A 55 -20.89 15.33 4.83
C PHE A 55 -21.41 13.89 4.80
N GLU A 56 -22.62 13.63 5.31
CA GLU A 56 -23.20 12.27 5.31
C GLU A 56 -23.34 11.73 3.88
N LYS A 57 -23.83 12.57 2.95
CA LYS A 57 -23.97 12.24 1.55
C LYS A 57 -22.59 12.03 0.90
N ALA A 58 -21.68 12.98 1.10
CA ALA A 58 -20.32 12.91 0.56
C ALA A 58 -19.57 11.66 1.04
N PHE A 59 -19.68 11.27 2.32
CA PHE A 59 -19.09 10.03 2.82
C PHE A 59 -19.63 8.78 2.09
N GLY A 60 -20.93 8.75 1.76
CA GLY A 60 -21.51 7.64 1.02
C GLY A 60 -20.95 7.49 -0.39
N GLU A 61 -20.68 8.58 -1.07
CA GLU A 61 -20.07 8.59 -2.41
C GLU A 61 -18.56 8.33 -2.33
N LEU A 62 -17.87 8.91 -1.36
CA LEU A 62 -16.45 8.72 -1.12
C LEU A 62 -16.10 7.25 -0.80
N GLU A 63 -16.99 6.55 -0.09
CA GLU A 63 -16.82 5.12 0.19
C GLU A 63 -16.72 4.28 -1.11
N GLN A 64 -17.51 4.62 -2.14
CA GLN A 64 -17.44 3.95 -3.44
C GLN A 64 -16.13 4.26 -4.17
N ILE A 65 -15.64 5.50 -4.07
CA ILE A 65 -14.33 5.89 -4.61
C ILE A 65 -13.21 5.10 -3.92
N TYR A 66 -13.23 4.98 -2.60
CA TYR A 66 -12.21 4.21 -1.88
C TYR A 66 -12.24 2.70 -2.19
N ILE A 67 -13.42 2.14 -2.48
CA ILE A 67 -13.52 0.75 -2.98
C ILE A 67 -12.81 0.62 -4.33
N GLN A 68 -13.05 1.54 -5.27
CA GLN A 68 -12.37 1.56 -6.57
C GLN A 68 -10.86 1.72 -6.40
N MET A 69 -10.41 2.68 -5.58
CA MET A 69 -8.99 2.87 -5.27
C MET A 69 -8.36 1.60 -4.69
N SER A 70 -9.03 0.94 -3.75
CA SER A 70 -8.56 -0.31 -3.17
C SER A 70 -8.43 -1.44 -4.20
N HIS A 71 -9.38 -1.58 -5.11
CA HIS A 71 -9.31 -2.57 -6.18
C HIS A 71 -8.15 -2.30 -7.14
N ILE A 72 -7.97 -1.04 -7.55
CA ILE A 72 -6.87 -0.60 -8.43
C ILE A 72 -5.52 -0.82 -7.74
N GLY A 73 -5.37 -0.38 -6.50
CA GLY A 73 -4.14 -0.56 -5.74
C GLY A 73 -3.76 -2.03 -5.55
N ASN A 74 -4.72 -2.89 -5.18
CA ASN A 74 -4.47 -4.31 -5.01
C ASN A 74 -4.08 -5.00 -6.34
N TYR A 75 -4.80 -4.73 -7.44
CA TYR A 75 -4.45 -5.29 -8.74
C TYR A 75 -3.06 -4.81 -9.22
N GLY A 76 -2.72 -3.55 -8.96
CA GLY A 76 -1.40 -3.01 -9.27
C GLY A 76 -0.29 -3.68 -8.48
N PHE A 77 -0.47 -3.78 -7.17
CA PHE A 77 0.60 -4.19 -6.26
C PHE A 77 0.85 -5.71 -6.23
N MET A 78 -0.20 -6.53 -6.21
CA MET A 78 -0.08 -7.97 -5.97
C MET A 78 0.78 -8.73 -7.00
N PRO A 79 0.67 -8.53 -8.33
CA PRO A 79 1.51 -9.22 -9.29
C PRO A 79 2.99 -8.92 -9.07
N GLN A 80 3.36 -7.67 -8.84
CA GLN A 80 4.75 -7.27 -8.65
C GLN A 80 5.40 -7.97 -7.44
N THR A 81 4.66 -8.20 -6.36
CA THR A 81 5.19 -8.89 -5.17
C THR A 81 5.56 -10.35 -5.44
N THR A 82 5.09 -10.93 -6.54
CA THR A 82 5.38 -12.31 -6.92
C THR A 82 6.60 -12.43 -7.84
N ASP A 83 6.89 -11.40 -8.62
CA ASP A 83 8.05 -11.32 -9.51
C ASP A 83 8.43 -9.87 -9.79
N TYR A 84 9.41 -9.36 -9.07
CA TYR A 84 9.95 -8.01 -9.26
C TYR A 84 10.77 -7.82 -10.54
N SER A 85 11.14 -8.92 -11.21
CA SER A 85 11.89 -8.86 -12.47
C SER A 85 10.99 -8.77 -13.72
N ASN A 86 9.67 -8.87 -13.52
CA ASN A 86 8.70 -8.83 -14.62
C ASN A 86 8.32 -7.39 -14.96
N ASP A 87 8.74 -6.93 -16.15
CA ASP A 87 8.49 -5.57 -16.63
C ASP A 87 6.99 -5.23 -16.77
N GLU A 88 6.15 -6.21 -17.13
CA GLU A 88 4.70 -5.99 -17.24
C GLU A 88 4.09 -5.73 -15.85
N PHE A 89 4.48 -6.49 -14.84
CA PHE A 89 4.03 -6.29 -13.48
C PHE A 89 4.52 -4.94 -12.92
N ALA A 90 5.75 -4.55 -13.23
CA ALA A 90 6.28 -3.24 -12.86
C ALA A 90 5.47 -2.09 -13.49
N ASN A 91 5.10 -2.21 -14.77
CA ASN A 91 4.28 -1.19 -15.46
C ASN A 91 2.86 -1.09 -14.90
N ILE A 92 2.24 -2.22 -14.53
CA ILE A 92 0.92 -2.24 -13.89
C ILE A 92 0.99 -1.60 -12.50
N ALA A 93 2.01 -1.94 -11.71
CA ALA A 93 2.24 -1.35 -10.40
C ALA A 93 2.45 0.16 -10.48
N GLN A 94 3.27 0.62 -11.43
CA GLN A 94 3.51 2.05 -11.66
C GLN A 94 2.22 2.80 -11.98
N ALA A 95 1.38 2.29 -12.87
CA ALA A 95 0.11 2.93 -13.22
C ALA A 95 -0.84 3.02 -12.02
N GLY A 96 -0.89 1.98 -11.17
CA GLY A 96 -1.65 1.99 -9.92
C GLY A 96 -1.15 3.02 -8.92
N MET A 97 0.17 3.11 -8.70
CA MET A 97 0.79 4.09 -7.79
C MET A 97 0.58 5.53 -8.24
N GLU A 98 0.73 5.81 -9.53
CA GLU A 98 0.46 7.14 -10.11
C GLU A 98 -1.00 7.54 -9.88
N PHE A 99 -1.93 6.62 -10.14
CA PHE A 99 -3.35 6.87 -9.87
C PHE A 99 -3.61 7.13 -8.38
N GLU A 100 -3.05 6.34 -7.46
CA GLU A 100 -3.26 6.52 -6.02
C GLU A 100 -2.72 7.87 -5.53
N THR A 101 -1.57 8.30 -6.04
CA THR A 101 -0.99 9.61 -5.74
C THR A 101 -1.91 10.74 -6.20
N ASP A 102 -2.34 10.70 -7.46
CA ASP A 102 -3.24 11.70 -8.03
C ASP A 102 -4.59 11.76 -7.28
N ALA A 103 -5.16 10.59 -6.99
CA ALA A 103 -6.42 10.46 -6.25
C ALA A 103 -6.30 11.04 -4.83
N SER A 104 -5.22 10.72 -4.13
CA SER A 104 -4.96 11.24 -2.78
C SER A 104 -4.87 12.76 -2.78
N VAL A 105 -4.13 13.35 -3.74
CA VAL A 105 -4.03 14.80 -3.89
C VAL A 105 -5.39 15.43 -4.22
N ALA A 106 -6.15 14.80 -5.12
CA ALA A 106 -7.47 15.33 -5.53
C ALA A 106 -8.51 15.30 -4.40
N LEU A 107 -8.39 14.35 -3.46
CA LEU A 107 -9.32 14.18 -2.33
C LEU A 107 -8.90 14.93 -1.06
N THR A 108 -7.72 15.56 -1.00
CA THR A 108 -7.23 16.28 0.18
C THR A 108 -8.24 17.32 0.70
N PHE A 109 -8.97 17.99 -0.21
CA PHE A 109 -9.97 18.98 0.18
C PHE A 109 -11.06 18.44 1.11
N PHE A 110 -11.40 17.15 1.00
CA PHE A 110 -12.41 16.54 1.86
C PHE A 110 -11.91 16.38 3.29
N ASP A 111 -10.68 15.93 3.44
CA ASP A 111 -10.00 15.87 4.74
C ASP A 111 -9.88 17.25 5.38
N ASP A 112 -9.50 18.27 4.58
CA ASP A 112 -9.40 19.65 5.04
C ASP A 112 -10.75 20.17 5.52
N ALA A 113 -11.81 19.99 4.70
CA ALA A 113 -13.17 20.39 5.06
C ALA A 113 -13.67 19.69 6.33
N LEU A 114 -13.34 18.39 6.48
CA LEU A 114 -13.73 17.63 7.67
C LEU A 114 -13.02 18.13 8.93
N VAL A 115 -11.74 18.48 8.83
CA VAL A 115 -10.96 19.05 9.94
C VAL A 115 -11.46 20.45 10.30
N GLU A 116 -11.88 21.25 9.32
CA GLU A 116 -12.41 22.61 9.52
C GLU A 116 -13.88 22.63 9.98
N ALA A 117 -14.61 21.50 9.82
CA ALA A 117 -16.03 21.41 10.17
C ALA A 117 -16.32 21.76 11.64
N ASP A 118 -17.51 22.28 11.89
CA ASP A 118 -17.99 22.61 13.24
C ASP A 118 -18.04 21.36 14.13
N GLU A 119 -17.72 21.52 15.42
CA GLU A 119 -17.74 20.44 16.39
C GLU A 119 -19.11 19.76 16.49
N GLU A 120 -20.21 20.51 16.36
CA GLU A 120 -21.56 19.94 16.35
C GLU A 120 -21.79 19.00 15.17
N VAL A 121 -21.29 19.36 13.99
CA VAL A 121 -21.35 18.51 12.79
C VAL A 121 -20.53 17.24 13.00
N LEU A 122 -19.29 17.37 13.49
CA LEU A 122 -18.42 16.23 13.80
C LEU A 122 -19.03 15.31 14.87
N ASP A 123 -19.65 15.86 15.90
CA ASP A 123 -20.33 15.09 16.96
C ASP A 123 -21.52 14.31 16.43
N ARG A 124 -22.30 14.88 15.51
CA ARG A 124 -23.42 14.19 14.85
C ARG A 124 -22.93 13.07 13.95
N LEU A 125 -21.93 13.34 13.09
CA LEU A 125 -21.31 12.34 12.21
C LEU A 125 -20.68 11.19 13.01
N GLY A 126 -20.01 11.48 14.11
CA GLY A 126 -19.39 10.49 14.99
C GLY A 126 -20.37 9.52 15.66
N LYS A 127 -21.67 9.85 15.72
CA LYS A 127 -22.73 8.95 16.20
C LYS A 127 -23.14 7.91 15.16
N LEU A 128 -22.78 8.09 13.88
CA LEU A 128 -23.02 7.09 12.85
C LEU A 128 -21.97 5.98 12.99
N PRO A 129 -22.35 4.70 13.24
CA PRO A 129 -21.40 3.63 13.50
C PRO A 129 -20.33 3.47 12.44
N ARG A 130 -20.68 3.66 11.16
CA ARG A 130 -19.77 3.59 10.02
C ARG A 130 -18.71 4.70 9.99
N LEU A 131 -19.01 5.87 10.59
CA LEU A 131 -18.12 7.04 10.57
C LEU A 131 -17.37 7.29 11.88
N THR A 132 -17.71 6.59 12.96
CA THR A 132 -17.13 6.81 14.31
C THR A 132 -15.59 6.82 14.28
N ALA A 133 -14.96 5.87 13.58
CA ALA A 133 -13.50 5.80 13.51
C ALA A 133 -12.91 6.98 12.68
N ALA A 134 -13.52 7.28 11.54
CA ALA A 134 -13.07 8.38 10.66
C ALA A 134 -13.18 9.74 11.38
N ILE A 135 -14.30 10.02 12.03
CA ILE A 135 -14.50 11.26 12.77
C ILE A 135 -13.56 11.38 13.97
N ARG A 136 -13.29 10.28 14.67
CA ARG A 136 -12.27 10.28 15.72
C ARG A 136 -10.90 10.68 15.20
N GLN A 137 -10.48 10.15 14.05
CA GLN A 137 -9.21 10.51 13.42
C GLN A 137 -9.20 11.97 12.97
N ALA A 138 -10.30 12.47 12.37
CA ALA A 138 -10.42 13.87 11.98
C ALA A 138 -10.25 14.82 13.18
N LYS A 139 -10.86 14.51 14.33
CA LYS A 139 -10.72 15.30 15.57
C LYS A 139 -9.28 15.28 16.11
N ILE A 140 -8.58 14.15 16.02
CA ILE A 140 -7.16 14.07 16.38
C ILE A 140 -6.33 14.94 15.42
N LYS A 141 -6.56 14.80 14.10
CA LYS A 141 -5.86 15.57 13.06
C LYS A 141 -6.08 17.07 13.24
N LYS A 142 -7.30 17.49 13.57
CA LYS A 142 -7.66 18.90 13.82
C LYS A 142 -6.73 19.60 14.82
N ALA A 143 -6.28 18.89 15.86
CA ALA A 143 -5.37 19.43 16.86
C ALA A 143 -3.93 19.67 16.33
N HIS A 144 -3.58 19.10 15.17
CA HIS A 144 -2.25 19.17 14.56
C HIS A 144 -2.27 19.75 13.14
N TYR A 145 -3.44 20.20 12.68
CA TYR A 145 -3.64 20.70 11.32
C TYR A 145 -2.86 22.00 11.07
N LEU A 146 -2.06 21.99 10.01
CA LEU A 146 -1.17 23.10 9.67
C LEU A 146 -1.72 24.03 8.57
N GLY A 147 -2.91 23.73 8.08
CA GLY A 147 -3.57 24.46 6.99
C GLY A 147 -3.43 23.76 5.63
N ALA A 148 -4.42 23.98 4.75
CA ALA A 148 -4.58 23.26 3.49
C ALA A 148 -3.33 23.31 2.57
N ASP A 149 -2.67 24.46 2.47
CA ASP A 149 -1.48 24.61 1.61
C ASP A 149 -0.30 23.78 2.09
N VAL A 150 -0.10 23.71 3.42
CA VAL A 150 0.98 22.90 4.02
C VAL A 150 0.66 21.41 3.89
N GLU A 151 -0.57 20.99 4.17
CA GLU A 151 -1.01 19.61 4.02
C GLU A 151 -0.86 19.13 2.57
N LYS A 152 -1.24 19.94 1.60
CA LYS A 152 -1.07 19.65 0.18
C LYS A 152 0.40 19.53 -0.21
N ALA A 153 1.26 20.39 0.29
CA ALA A 153 2.70 20.31 0.04
C ALA A 153 3.30 19.02 0.62
N LEU A 154 2.92 18.63 1.85
CA LEU A 154 3.35 17.38 2.48
C LEU A 154 2.83 16.15 1.72
N THR A 155 1.58 16.18 1.25
CA THR A 155 1.01 15.10 0.45
C THR A 155 1.77 14.90 -0.86
N ASN A 156 2.13 16.00 -1.55
CA ASN A 156 2.95 15.95 -2.78
C ASN A 156 4.37 15.41 -2.53
N LEU A 157 4.90 15.51 -1.32
CA LEU A 157 6.19 14.95 -0.92
C LEU A 157 6.09 13.49 -0.44
N GLY A 158 4.90 12.90 -0.44
CA GLY A 158 4.65 11.55 0.06
C GLY A 158 5.57 10.49 -0.55
N GLU A 159 5.77 10.51 -1.87
CA GLU A 159 6.69 9.59 -2.55
C GLU A 159 8.14 9.74 -2.05
N VAL A 160 8.60 10.98 -1.82
CA VAL A 160 9.94 11.24 -1.30
C VAL A 160 10.09 10.67 0.10
N PHE A 161 9.08 10.83 0.95
CA PHE A 161 9.08 10.28 2.30
C PHE A 161 9.01 8.75 2.33
N TYR A 162 8.31 8.15 1.36
CA TYR A 162 8.17 6.70 1.26
C TYR A 162 9.37 6.02 0.57
N SER A 163 10.14 6.76 -0.25
CA SER A 163 11.22 6.20 -1.06
C SER A 163 12.26 5.37 -0.27
N PRO A 164 12.66 5.71 0.97
CA PRO A 164 13.59 4.86 1.72
C PRO A 164 13.00 3.47 2.03
N GLN A 165 11.70 3.41 2.33
CA GLN A 165 11.00 2.14 2.57
C GLN A 165 10.88 1.32 1.27
N ASP A 166 10.59 1.97 0.15
CA ASP A 166 10.50 1.31 -1.16
C ASP A 166 11.85 0.75 -1.60
N ILE A 167 12.93 1.54 -1.45
CA ILE A 167 14.30 1.08 -1.71
C ILE A 167 14.64 -0.15 -0.86
N TYR A 168 14.38 -0.09 0.44
CA TYR A 168 14.62 -1.22 1.34
C TYR A 168 13.85 -2.46 0.91
N THR A 169 12.59 -2.30 0.55
CA THR A 169 11.72 -3.41 0.13
C THR A 169 12.23 -4.07 -1.16
N LYS A 170 12.63 -3.26 -2.15
CA LYS A 170 13.19 -3.74 -3.41
C LYS A 170 14.54 -4.43 -3.21
N MET A 171 15.45 -3.84 -2.43
CA MET A 171 16.73 -4.46 -2.09
C MET A 171 16.54 -5.80 -1.37
N ARG A 172 15.61 -5.85 -0.41
CA ARG A 172 15.28 -7.07 0.33
C ARG A 172 14.77 -8.19 -0.59
N ALA A 173 13.98 -7.84 -1.60
CA ALA A 173 13.35 -8.80 -2.50
C ALA A 173 14.27 -9.27 -3.64
N GLY A 174 15.17 -8.39 -4.13
CA GLY A 174 15.93 -8.64 -5.35
C GLY A 174 17.46 -8.62 -5.19
N ASP A 175 18.00 -7.74 -4.34
CA ASP A 175 19.44 -7.47 -4.33
C ASP A 175 20.19 -8.19 -3.21
N PHE A 176 19.52 -8.50 -2.10
CA PHE A 176 20.18 -9.17 -0.99
C PHE A 176 20.46 -10.64 -1.30
N GLU A 177 21.68 -10.90 -1.76
CA GLU A 177 22.17 -12.26 -1.99
C GLU A 177 22.92 -12.78 -0.76
N MET A 178 22.39 -13.85 -0.17
CA MET A 178 23.00 -14.56 0.94
C MET A 178 23.78 -15.77 0.42
N ALA A 179 25.05 -15.90 0.82
CA ALA A 179 25.83 -17.08 0.48
C ALA A 179 25.26 -18.34 1.12
N ASP A 180 25.39 -19.47 0.46
CA ASP A 180 25.18 -20.78 1.10
C ASP A 180 26.13 -20.92 2.29
N PHE A 181 25.70 -21.68 3.33
CA PHE A 181 26.54 -21.95 4.49
C PHE A 181 26.62 -23.44 4.77
N GLU A 182 27.69 -23.84 5.46
CA GLU A 182 27.88 -25.24 5.86
C GLU A 182 27.74 -25.38 7.38
N ALA A 183 26.95 -26.40 7.79
CA ALA A 183 26.82 -26.84 9.16
C ALA A 183 26.71 -28.37 9.19
N HIS A 184 27.40 -29.02 10.15
CA HIS A 184 27.41 -30.49 10.28
C HIS A 184 27.76 -31.24 8.98
N GLY A 185 28.66 -30.68 8.16
CA GLY A 185 29.05 -31.27 6.88
C GLY A 185 27.97 -31.26 5.78
N LYS A 186 26.94 -30.45 5.94
CA LYS A 186 25.86 -30.22 4.93
C LYS A 186 25.85 -28.78 4.50
N THR A 187 25.60 -28.56 3.20
CA THR A 187 25.37 -27.23 2.64
C THR A 187 23.90 -26.85 2.74
N TYR A 188 23.66 -25.65 3.21
CA TYR A 188 22.34 -25.05 3.35
C TYR A 188 22.22 -23.83 2.45
N LYS A 189 21.13 -23.78 1.68
CA LYS A 189 20.75 -22.58 0.91
C LYS A 189 20.27 -21.49 1.85
N ASN A 190 20.76 -20.26 1.68
CA ASN A 190 20.32 -19.13 2.48
C ASN A 190 19.69 -18.04 1.62
N SER A 191 18.76 -17.33 2.18
CA SER A 191 18.15 -16.13 1.63
C SER A 191 17.63 -15.27 2.79
N PHE A 192 17.26 -14.02 2.51
CA PHE A 192 16.65 -13.15 3.51
C PHE A 192 15.45 -13.84 4.18
N VAL A 193 14.53 -14.34 3.37
CA VAL A 193 13.29 -15.01 3.80
C VAL A 193 13.59 -16.29 4.58
N THR A 194 14.53 -17.11 4.10
CA THR A 194 14.87 -18.39 4.73
C THR A 194 15.51 -18.17 6.09
N TYR A 195 16.37 -17.14 6.20
CA TYR A 195 16.98 -16.79 7.48
C TYR A 195 15.91 -16.33 8.48
N GLU A 196 15.08 -15.33 8.13
CA GLU A 196 14.09 -14.75 9.05
C GLU A 196 13.00 -15.74 9.48
N ASN A 197 12.51 -16.56 8.55
CA ASN A 197 11.40 -17.46 8.86
C ASN A 197 11.84 -18.82 9.38
N PHE A 198 13.09 -19.20 9.19
CA PHE A 198 13.53 -20.57 9.44
C PHE A 198 14.78 -20.66 10.29
N TYR A 199 15.93 -20.16 9.80
CA TYR A 199 17.21 -20.46 10.43
C TYR A 199 17.44 -19.73 11.74
N GLN A 200 16.96 -18.51 11.91
CA GLN A 200 17.11 -17.78 13.17
C GLN A 200 16.43 -18.46 14.35
N ASN A 201 15.43 -19.30 14.09
CA ASN A 201 14.61 -19.98 15.11
C ASN A 201 14.94 -21.49 15.24
N GLN A 202 15.99 -21.99 14.57
CA GLN A 202 16.39 -23.40 14.70
C GLN A 202 16.90 -23.72 16.10
N GLU A 203 16.63 -24.92 16.60
CA GLU A 203 17.15 -25.39 17.88
C GLU A 203 18.67 -25.62 17.82
N ASP A 204 19.19 -25.93 16.62
CA ASP A 204 20.61 -26.17 16.37
C ASP A 204 21.43 -24.86 16.39
N ALA A 205 22.32 -24.73 17.34
CA ALA A 205 23.13 -23.53 17.56
C ALA A 205 24.11 -23.27 16.39
N GLU A 206 24.70 -24.32 15.80
CA GLU A 206 25.63 -24.17 14.68
C GLU A 206 24.91 -23.66 13.43
N VAL A 207 23.72 -24.19 13.12
CA VAL A 207 22.90 -23.73 12.02
C VAL A 207 22.51 -22.26 12.21
N ARG A 208 22.08 -21.85 13.42
CA ARG A 208 21.78 -20.45 13.72
C ARG A 208 22.97 -19.53 13.52
N GLU A 209 24.14 -19.90 14.07
CA GLU A 209 25.34 -19.07 13.97
C GLU A 209 25.80 -18.91 12.53
N LYS A 210 25.90 -20.00 11.78
CA LYS A 210 26.38 -19.99 10.38
C LYS A 210 25.42 -19.23 9.46
N SER A 211 24.13 -19.44 9.62
CA SER A 211 23.10 -18.72 8.85
C SER A 211 23.12 -17.22 9.16
N PHE A 212 23.29 -16.82 10.44
CA PHE A 212 23.41 -15.41 10.83
C PHE A 212 24.65 -14.74 10.22
N ARG A 213 25.80 -15.44 10.20
CA ARG A 213 27.01 -14.91 9.57
C ARG A 213 26.81 -14.68 8.09
N SER A 214 26.27 -15.67 7.36
CA SER A 214 25.94 -15.56 5.94
C SER A 214 24.96 -14.40 5.68
N PHE A 215 23.90 -14.29 6.49
CA PHE A 215 22.92 -13.22 6.42
C PHE A 215 23.55 -11.83 6.63
N SER A 216 24.33 -11.68 7.70
CA SER A 216 25.00 -10.42 8.04
C SER A 216 26.03 -9.99 6.98
N GLU A 217 26.75 -10.94 6.38
CA GLU A 217 27.70 -10.67 5.31
C GLU A 217 26.97 -10.27 4.00
N GLY A 218 25.81 -10.88 3.71
CA GLY A 218 24.96 -10.51 2.59
C GLY A 218 24.51 -9.07 2.68
N ILE A 219 23.96 -8.66 3.85
CA ILE A 219 23.51 -7.27 4.07
C ILE A 219 24.65 -6.26 4.00
N ARG A 220 25.83 -6.58 4.52
CA ARG A 220 26.99 -5.66 4.55
C ARG A 220 27.54 -5.28 3.16
N LYS A 221 27.15 -6.00 2.11
CA LYS A 221 27.58 -5.70 0.74
C LYS A 221 26.84 -4.51 0.13
N HIS A 222 25.74 -4.08 0.72
CA HIS A 222 24.85 -3.01 0.28
C HIS A 222 24.76 -1.90 1.34
#